data_8866962e365825ff0ae6503ddafc3c05
#
_entry.id   8866962e365825ff0ae6503ddafc3c05
#
_cell.length_a   1.000
_cell.length_b   1.000
_cell.length_c   1.000
_cell.angle_alpha   90.00
_cell.angle_beta   90.00
_cell.angle_gamma   90.00
#
_symmetry.space_group_name_H-M   'P 1'
#
loop_
_entity.id
_entity.type
_entity.pdbx_description
1 polymer ?
#
loop_
_entity_poly.entity_id
_entity_poly.type
_entity_poly.pdbx_seq_one_letter_code
_entity_poly.pdbx_strand_id
1 'polypeptide(L)'
;VPENERNAEPGRHVPVARISAVAALLVVGWLLLQGRDEPHWRTIAPGVEFTTLRGEPWCRAGSSEVGVLRLDPSHAVVRVAQYGSTAANRPLNIVEWQQETGAIAVFNAGQFYPDWSYMGLLVSGGHTLSKTLHPGFKGALVAGPAAKRGREPARAIRVLDLAHDSIDAKNPGWREVAQSFMVIDRDGGVRVRSSDKVANRTIVAEDKRGRVLVFTSEGGYTLRDFAEFMKHAPLGVAQAMAMDGGWEAEMCVRTRDFRYASFGRWEAGHEDTDAPGARALLPVVIAVESK
;
A
#
# COMPACT_ATOMS: atom_id res chain seq x y z
N VAL A 1 -91.30 -7.33 -22.59
CA VAL A 1 -90.18 -6.97 -21.64
C VAL A 1 -89.02 -7.80 -22.01
N PRO A 2 -87.82 -7.19 -22.32
CA PRO A 2 -86.53 -7.81 -22.00
C PRO A 2 -85.62 -6.81 -21.33
N GLU A 3 -84.84 -7.39 -20.39
CA GLU A 3 -83.82 -6.79 -19.55
C GLU A 3 -82.57 -6.40 -20.36
N ASN A 4 -81.98 -5.34 -19.93
CA ASN A 4 -80.82 -4.71 -20.52
C ASN A 4 -79.57 -5.10 -19.72
N GLU A 5 -78.73 -6.01 -20.22
CA GLU A 5 -77.43 -6.34 -19.62
C GLU A 5 -76.36 -5.31 -20.04
N ARG A 6 -75.83 -4.57 -19.08
CA ARG A 6 -74.70 -3.68 -19.28
C ARG A 6 -73.39 -4.47 -19.09
N ASN A 7 -72.62 -4.60 -20.17
CA ASN A 7 -71.25 -5.09 -20.15
C ASN A 7 -70.35 -4.13 -19.36
N ALA A 8 -69.78 -4.61 -18.28
CA ALA A 8 -68.70 -3.94 -17.56
C ALA A 8 -67.31 -4.39 -18.14
N GLU A 9 -66.56 -3.46 -18.65
CA GLU A 9 -65.16 -3.72 -19.10
C GLU A 9 -64.28 -4.06 -17.86
N PRO A 10 -63.36 -5.06 -17.98
CA PRO A 10 -62.42 -5.36 -16.88
C PRO A 10 -61.28 -4.33 -16.86
N GLY A 11 -61.18 -3.61 -15.77
CA GLY A 11 -60.07 -2.66 -15.51
C GLY A 11 -58.73 -3.35 -15.54
N ARG A 12 -57.81 -2.82 -16.36
CA ARG A 12 -56.42 -3.22 -16.39
C ARG A 12 -55.71 -2.87 -15.07
N HIS A 13 -55.53 -3.84 -14.20
CA HIS A 13 -54.66 -3.72 -13.03
C HIS A 13 -53.19 -3.79 -13.51
N VAL A 14 -52.50 -2.65 -13.55
CA VAL A 14 -51.05 -2.60 -13.70
C VAL A 14 -50.44 -3.12 -12.37
N PRO A 15 -49.56 -4.14 -12.41
CA PRO A 15 -49.04 -4.74 -11.17
C PRO A 15 -48.09 -3.78 -10.46
N VAL A 16 -48.55 -3.19 -9.36
CA VAL A 16 -47.81 -2.28 -8.48
C VAL A 16 -46.49 -2.92 -7.96
N ALA A 17 -46.41 -4.27 -7.88
CA ALA A 17 -45.24 -5.01 -7.43
C ALA A 17 -43.99 -4.85 -8.31
N ARG A 18 -44.10 -4.55 -9.61
CA ARG A 18 -42.94 -4.37 -10.50
C ARG A 18 -42.25 -3.01 -10.31
N ILE A 19 -43.00 -1.98 -9.92
CA ILE A 19 -42.45 -0.65 -9.68
C ILE A 19 -41.63 -0.63 -8.38
N SER A 20 -42.08 -1.38 -7.37
CA SER A 20 -41.38 -1.44 -6.07
C SER A 20 -40.03 -2.15 -6.13
N ALA A 21 -39.86 -3.20 -6.96
CA ALA A 21 -38.59 -3.93 -7.08
C ALA A 21 -37.51 -3.11 -7.79
N VAL A 22 -37.85 -2.36 -8.83
CA VAL A 22 -36.93 -1.47 -9.54
C VAL A 22 -36.53 -0.28 -8.66
N ALA A 23 -37.46 0.31 -7.93
CA ALA A 23 -37.19 1.38 -6.98
C ALA A 23 -36.30 0.90 -5.84
N ALA A 24 -36.51 -0.31 -5.30
CA ALA A 24 -35.67 -0.91 -4.27
C ALA A 24 -34.25 -1.19 -4.79
N LEU A 25 -34.09 -1.69 -6.00
CA LEU A 25 -32.77 -1.90 -6.63
C LEU A 25 -32.04 -0.58 -6.91
N LEU A 26 -32.75 0.47 -7.31
CA LEU A 26 -32.17 1.81 -7.51
C LEU A 26 -31.76 2.45 -6.16
N VAL A 27 -32.54 2.28 -5.10
CA VAL A 27 -32.21 2.77 -3.75
C VAL A 27 -31.01 1.99 -3.18
N VAL A 28 -30.97 0.68 -3.33
CA VAL A 28 -29.82 -0.15 -2.90
C VAL A 28 -28.59 0.21 -3.74
N GLY A 29 -28.74 0.38 -5.04
CA GLY A 29 -27.65 0.84 -5.92
C GLY A 29 -27.17 2.24 -5.56
N TRP A 30 -28.06 3.16 -5.22
CA TRP A 30 -27.75 4.51 -4.77
C TRP A 30 -27.07 4.53 -3.38
N LEU A 31 -27.55 3.71 -2.43
CA LEU A 31 -26.91 3.53 -1.11
C LEU A 31 -25.53 2.87 -1.21
N LEU A 32 -25.33 1.93 -2.13
CA LEU A 32 -24.02 1.33 -2.44
C LEU A 32 -23.06 2.32 -3.12
N LEU A 33 -23.59 3.31 -3.83
CA LEU A 33 -22.80 4.39 -4.43
C LEU A 33 -22.48 5.54 -3.45
N GLN A 34 -23.32 5.79 -2.44
CA GLN A 34 -23.10 6.83 -1.43
C GLN A 34 -22.13 6.41 -0.32
N GLY A 35 -21.79 5.11 -0.18
CA GLY A 35 -21.00 4.59 0.92
C GLY A 35 -19.48 4.63 0.76
N ARG A 36 -18.94 5.37 -0.21
CA ARG A 36 -17.50 5.58 -0.32
C ARG A 36 -17.15 7.01 0.06
N ASP A 37 -17.21 7.29 1.36
CA ASP A 37 -16.67 8.54 1.90
C ASP A 37 -15.21 8.68 1.42
N GLU A 38 -14.91 9.81 0.79
CA GLU A 38 -13.53 10.13 0.44
C GLU A 38 -12.69 10.12 1.72
N PRO A 39 -11.48 9.55 1.69
CA PRO A 39 -10.64 9.50 2.87
C PRO A 39 -10.34 10.89 3.42
N HIS A 40 -10.50 11.06 4.73
CA HIS A 40 -10.11 12.30 5.40
C HIS A 40 -8.59 12.37 5.51
N TRP A 41 -7.96 13.10 4.61
CA TRP A 41 -6.53 13.29 4.60
C TRP A 41 -6.08 14.38 5.57
N ARG A 42 -5.17 14.05 6.45
CA ARG A 42 -4.46 14.99 7.31
C ARG A 42 -3.09 15.28 6.69
N THR A 43 -2.85 16.54 6.29
CA THR A 43 -1.50 16.97 5.92
C THR A 43 -0.64 17.00 7.18
N ILE A 44 0.46 16.23 7.18
CA ILE A 44 1.39 16.07 8.30
C ILE A 44 2.73 16.75 8.05
N ALA A 45 3.06 16.98 6.77
CA ALA A 45 4.17 17.80 6.30
C ALA A 45 3.93 18.21 4.84
N PRO A 46 4.67 19.17 4.27
CA PRO A 46 4.58 19.51 2.85
C PRO A 46 4.75 18.26 1.97
N GLY A 47 3.73 17.97 1.14
CA GLY A 47 3.72 16.81 0.26
C GLY A 47 3.54 15.45 0.94
N VAL A 48 3.24 15.43 2.25
CA VAL A 48 3.01 14.19 3.01
C VAL A 48 1.68 14.30 3.75
N GLU A 49 0.76 13.39 3.44
CA GLU A 49 -0.55 13.30 4.06
C GLU A 49 -0.77 11.91 4.65
N PHE A 50 -1.61 11.81 5.65
CA PHE A 50 -1.96 10.57 6.34
C PHE A 50 -3.47 10.41 6.47
N THR A 51 -3.94 9.18 6.36
CA THR A 51 -5.31 8.76 6.69
C THR A 51 -5.32 7.33 7.22
N THR A 52 -6.42 6.91 7.80
CA THR A 52 -6.71 5.50 8.07
C THR A 52 -7.94 5.08 7.26
N LEU A 53 -7.94 3.82 6.85
CA LEU A 53 -9.04 3.18 6.15
C LEU A 53 -9.45 1.91 6.89
N ARG A 54 -10.66 1.43 6.61
CA ARG A 54 -11.12 0.13 7.05
C ARG A 54 -11.12 -0.85 5.90
N GLY A 55 -10.51 -2.01 6.13
CA GLY A 55 -10.30 -3.03 5.11
C GLY A 55 -11.32 -4.17 5.12
N GLU A 56 -12.52 -3.98 5.72
CA GLU A 56 -13.61 -4.95 5.55
C GLU A 56 -14.12 -4.97 4.10
N PRO A 57 -14.54 -6.12 3.60
CA PRO A 57 -14.57 -7.47 4.21
C PRO A 57 -13.26 -8.27 4.02
N TRP A 58 -12.16 -7.67 3.59
CA TRP A 58 -10.92 -8.37 3.20
C TRP A 58 -9.98 -8.70 4.37
N CYS A 59 -10.14 -8.03 5.53
CA CYS A 59 -9.39 -8.38 6.74
C CYS A 59 -9.81 -9.76 7.25
N ARG A 60 -8.82 -10.62 7.53
CA ARG A 60 -9.03 -12.00 7.98
C ARG A 60 -8.82 -12.19 9.47
N ALA A 61 -8.01 -11.33 10.08
CA ALA A 61 -7.67 -11.43 11.49
C ALA A 61 -7.35 -10.05 12.08
N GLY A 62 -7.72 -9.84 13.35
CA GLY A 62 -7.41 -8.62 14.07
C GLY A 62 -8.20 -7.39 13.60
N SER A 63 -7.61 -6.21 13.75
CA SER A 63 -8.21 -4.95 13.35
C SER A 63 -8.19 -4.79 11.82
N SER A 64 -9.29 -4.32 11.24
CA SER A 64 -9.35 -4.00 9.82
C SER A 64 -8.69 -2.66 9.46
N GLU A 65 -8.18 -1.92 10.44
CA GLU A 65 -7.57 -0.61 10.22
C GLU A 65 -6.29 -0.73 9.38
N VAL A 66 -6.16 0.17 8.41
CA VAL A 66 -5.02 0.30 7.52
C VAL A 66 -4.56 1.75 7.53
N GLY A 67 -3.33 1.99 8.02
CA GLY A 67 -2.70 3.30 7.93
C GLY A 67 -2.22 3.55 6.51
N VAL A 68 -2.44 4.76 6.00
CA VAL A 68 -2.06 5.13 4.63
C VAL A 68 -1.33 6.47 4.62
N LEU A 69 -0.09 6.46 4.15
CA LEU A 69 0.62 7.69 3.76
C LEU A 69 0.36 7.97 2.28
N ARG A 70 0.21 9.25 1.94
CA ARG A 70 0.17 9.73 0.56
C ARG A 70 1.28 10.76 0.34
N LEU A 71 2.14 10.47 -0.62
CA LEU A 71 3.32 11.24 -0.93
C LEU A 71 3.14 11.93 -2.28
N ASP A 72 3.35 13.25 -2.32
CA ASP A 72 3.49 14.01 -3.55
C ASP A 72 4.97 13.94 -4.00
N PRO A 73 5.30 13.29 -5.12
CA PRO A 73 6.69 13.13 -5.57
C PRO A 73 7.41 14.45 -5.86
N SER A 74 6.69 15.57 -5.96
CA SER A 74 7.29 16.90 -6.17
C SER A 74 7.80 17.54 -4.86
N HIS A 75 7.26 17.12 -3.72
CA HIS A 75 7.56 17.69 -2.39
C HIS A 75 8.13 16.68 -1.40
N ALA A 76 7.77 15.41 -1.51
CA ALA A 76 8.32 14.35 -0.69
C ALA A 76 9.65 13.83 -1.24
N VAL A 77 10.51 13.37 -0.34
CA VAL A 77 11.76 12.68 -0.64
C VAL A 77 11.69 11.29 0.01
N VAL A 78 12.14 10.27 -0.72
CA VAL A 78 12.26 8.91 -0.21
C VAL A 78 13.72 8.49 -0.26
N ARG A 79 14.23 7.90 0.82
CA ARG A 79 15.58 7.33 0.93
C ARG A 79 15.52 5.90 1.43
N VAL A 80 16.38 5.07 0.88
CA VAL A 80 16.68 3.74 1.43
C VAL A 80 17.71 3.93 2.55
N ALA A 81 17.39 3.47 3.76
CA ALA A 81 18.33 3.46 4.88
C ALA A 81 18.65 2.00 5.26
N GLN A 82 19.94 1.67 5.36
CA GLN A 82 20.46 0.34 5.66
C GLN A 82 21.36 0.40 6.90
N TYR A 83 21.28 -0.60 7.78
CA TYR A 83 21.90 -0.59 9.11
C TYR A 83 23.42 -0.36 9.09
N GLY A 84 24.14 -0.82 8.06
CA GLY A 84 25.58 -0.61 7.93
C GLY A 84 25.98 0.86 7.72
N SER A 85 25.03 1.76 7.44
CA SER A 85 25.25 3.21 7.39
C SER A 85 24.89 3.94 8.68
N THR A 86 24.42 3.23 9.71
CA THR A 86 24.06 3.79 11.02
C THR A 86 25.21 3.70 12.00
N ALA A 87 25.21 4.58 13.01
CA ALA A 87 26.19 4.50 14.10
C ALA A 87 26.10 3.19 14.89
N ALA A 88 24.91 2.61 15.00
CA ALA A 88 24.67 1.35 15.71
C ALA A 88 25.25 0.13 14.99
N ASN A 89 25.42 0.19 13.66
CA ASN A 89 25.92 -0.88 12.77
C ASN A 89 25.26 -2.24 13.03
N ARG A 90 23.97 -2.24 13.33
CA ARG A 90 23.11 -3.41 13.54
C ARG A 90 21.69 -3.11 13.03
N PRO A 91 20.91 -4.14 12.71
CA PRO A 91 19.48 -3.95 12.45
C PRO A 91 18.79 -3.25 13.63
N LEU A 92 17.87 -2.35 13.33
CA LEU A 92 17.14 -1.54 14.31
C LEU A 92 15.65 -1.86 14.20
N ASN A 93 14.89 -1.68 15.28
CA ASN A 93 13.44 -1.70 15.19
C ASN A 93 12.92 -0.39 14.56
N ILE A 94 11.65 -0.38 14.14
CA ILE A 94 11.09 0.75 13.38
C ILE A 94 11.14 2.09 14.13
N VAL A 95 11.07 2.06 15.47
CA VAL A 95 11.12 3.29 16.30
C VAL A 95 12.56 3.80 16.40
N GLU A 96 13.53 2.90 16.59
CA GLU A 96 14.95 3.23 16.51
C GLU A 96 15.30 3.81 15.14
N TRP A 97 14.79 3.21 14.05
CA TRP A 97 14.97 3.71 12.69
C TRP A 97 14.41 5.13 12.50
N GLN A 98 13.22 5.41 13.05
CA GLN A 98 12.64 6.74 12.97
C GLN A 98 13.50 7.78 13.72
N GLN A 99 14.09 7.39 14.86
CA GLN A 99 15.01 8.26 15.62
C GLN A 99 16.34 8.46 14.90
N GLU A 100 16.92 7.38 14.37
CA GLU A 100 18.21 7.39 13.65
C GLU A 100 18.16 8.24 12.38
N THR A 101 17.07 8.13 11.61
CA THR A 101 16.92 8.87 10.37
C THR A 101 16.42 10.29 10.56
N GLY A 102 15.72 10.58 11.66
CA GLY A 102 15.00 11.83 11.86
C GLY A 102 13.87 12.08 10.84
N ALA A 103 13.50 11.06 10.07
CA ALA A 103 12.53 11.16 9.00
C ALA A 103 11.10 11.40 9.55
N ILE A 104 10.23 11.99 8.73
CA ILE A 104 8.80 12.18 9.05
C ILE A 104 8.11 10.82 9.21
N ALA A 105 8.45 9.87 8.33
CA ALA A 105 7.96 8.51 8.42
C ALA A 105 9.04 7.53 8.01
N VAL A 106 9.00 6.34 8.59
CA VAL A 106 9.78 5.18 8.18
C VAL A 106 8.86 3.97 8.07
N PHE A 107 9.12 3.10 7.10
CA PHE A 107 8.44 1.83 6.94
C PHE A 107 9.43 0.77 6.45
N ASN A 108 9.13 -0.50 6.71
CA ASN A 108 10.01 -1.60 6.31
C ASN A 108 10.19 -1.68 4.79
N ALA A 109 11.37 -2.15 4.37
CA ALA A 109 11.65 -2.47 2.97
C ALA A 109 11.19 -3.91 2.61
N GLY A 110 11.68 -4.45 1.49
CA GLY A 110 11.39 -5.83 1.07
C GLY A 110 12.17 -6.87 1.87
N GLN A 111 12.06 -8.13 1.43
CA GLN A 111 12.58 -9.31 2.11
C GLN A 111 14.11 -9.31 2.24
N PHE A 112 14.58 -10.00 3.28
CA PHE A 112 16.00 -10.19 3.56
C PHE A 112 16.28 -11.62 4.00
N TYR A 113 17.55 -12.05 3.91
CA TYR A 113 18.02 -13.34 4.38
C TYR A 113 18.32 -13.31 5.89
N PRO A 114 18.47 -14.49 6.55
CA PRO A 114 18.83 -14.55 7.97
C PRO A 114 20.15 -13.86 8.35
N ASP A 115 21.03 -13.64 7.37
CA ASP A 115 22.28 -12.87 7.53
C ASP A 115 22.08 -11.35 7.32
N TRP A 116 20.84 -10.89 7.26
CA TRP A 116 20.41 -9.51 7.04
C TRP A 116 20.71 -8.96 5.63
N SER A 117 21.20 -9.78 4.70
CA SER A 117 21.38 -9.35 3.31
C SER A 117 20.03 -9.22 2.60
N TYR A 118 19.89 -8.18 1.77
CA TYR A 118 18.65 -7.92 1.03
C TYR A 118 18.44 -8.88 -0.12
N MET A 119 17.23 -9.42 -0.29
CA MET A 119 16.95 -10.44 -1.31
C MET A 119 16.86 -9.92 -2.74
N GLY A 120 16.75 -8.63 -2.96
CA GLY A 120 16.60 -8.02 -4.29
C GLY A 120 17.65 -6.95 -4.56
N LEU A 121 17.48 -6.23 -5.67
CA LEU A 121 18.29 -5.06 -5.96
C LEU A 121 18.04 -3.98 -4.92
N LEU A 122 19.11 -3.49 -4.31
CA LEU A 122 19.06 -2.41 -3.31
C LEU A 122 20.09 -1.33 -3.65
N VAL A 123 19.62 -0.10 -3.72
CA VAL A 123 20.47 1.10 -3.95
C VAL A 123 20.12 2.15 -2.92
N SER A 124 21.11 2.73 -2.27
CA SER A 124 20.97 3.82 -1.32
C SER A 124 21.92 4.95 -1.65
N GLY A 125 21.43 6.17 -1.78
CA GLY A 125 22.20 7.35 -2.11
C GLY A 125 22.98 7.25 -3.42
N GLY A 126 22.57 6.36 -4.34
CA GLY A 126 23.28 6.06 -5.58
C GLY A 126 24.33 4.95 -5.47
N HIS A 127 24.53 4.38 -4.28
CA HIS A 127 25.41 3.24 -4.05
C HIS A 127 24.65 1.93 -4.08
N THR A 128 25.03 0.99 -4.92
CA THR A 128 24.42 -0.34 -4.99
C THR A 128 24.90 -1.19 -3.81
N LEU A 129 23.98 -1.50 -2.88
CA LEU A 129 24.23 -2.31 -1.69
C LEU A 129 24.01 -3.80 -1.96
N SER A 130 22.96 -4.14 -2.74
CA SER A 130 22.74 -5.49 -3.27
C SER A 130 22.60 -5.41 -4.79
N LYS A 131 23.41 -6.19 -5.51
CA LYS A 131 23.43 -6.25 -6.99
C LYS A 131 22.52 -7.32 -7.56
N THR A 132 21.82 -8.07 -6.70
CA THR A 132 20.97 -9.18 -7.11
C THR A 132 19.65 -8.65 -7.65
N LEU A 133 19.41 -8.82 -8.95
CA LEU A 133 18.08 -8.63 -9.52
C LEU A 133 17.30 -9.93 -9.35
N HIS A 134 16.45 -9.99 -8.32
CA HIS A 134 15.71 -11.20 -8.00
C HIS A 134 14.65 -11.50 -9.08
N PRO A 135 14.65 -12.67 -9.73
CA PRO A 135 13.81 -12.93 -10.91
C PRO A 135 12.31 -12.99 -10.59
N GLY A 136 11.95 -13.36 -9.37
CA GLY A 136 10.56 -13.42 -8.91
C GLY A 136 10.01 -12.08 -8.42
N PHE A 137 10.86 -11.09 -8.14
CA PHE A 137 10.44 -9.78 -7.67
C PHE A 137 10.24 -8.84 -8.85
N LYS A 138 9.01 -8.54 -9.18
CA LYS A 138 8.64 -7.72 -10.34
C LYS A 138 8.25 -6.29 -9.99
N GLY A 139 8.32 -5.90 -8.71
CA GLY A 139 8.15 -4.53 -8.25
C GLY A 139 9.49 -3.89 -7.88
N ALA A 140 9.66 -2.59 -8.10
CA ALA A 140 10.75 -1.83 -7.53
C ALA A 140 10.26 -0.43 -7.15
N LEU A 141 10.40 -0.07 -5.86
CA LEU A 141 10.30 1.31 -5.41
C LEU A 141 11.59 2.01 -5.81
N VAL A 142 11.48 3.11 -6.55
CA VAL A 142 12.63 3.90 -7.00
C VAL A 142 12.43 5.38 -6.69
N ALA A 143 13.53 6.07 -6.36
CA ALA A 143 13.50 7.52 -6.15
C ALA A 143 14.79 8.20 -6.61
N GLY A 144 14.69 9.51 -6.91
CA GLY A 144 15.81 10.31 -7.32
C GLY A 144 16.48 9.78 -8.61
N PRO A 145 15.87 9.98 -9.79
CA PRO A 145 16.49 9.54 -11.04
C PRO A 145 17.88 10.16 -11.18
N ALA A 146 18.85 9.39 -11.67
CA ALA A 146 20.20 9.85 -11.92
C ALA A 146 20.18 11.04 -12.90
N ALA A 147 20.95 12.07 -12.60
CA ALA A 147 21.03 13.27 -13.43
C ALA A 147 21.45 12.91 -14.84
N LYS A 148 20.63 13.23 -15.84
CA LYS A 148 21.09 13.30 -17.22
C LYS A 148 21.87 14.61 -17.39
N ARG A 149 23.03 14.55 -18.08
CA ARG A 149 23.90 15.72 -18.33
C ARG A 149 23.07 16.96 -18.69
N GLY A 150 23.19 18.03 -17.86
CA GLY A 150 22.57 19.33 -18.13
C GLY A 150 21.09 19.46 -17.68
N ARG A 151 20.51 18.48 -16.96
CA ARG A 151 19.20 18.61 -16.34
C ARG A 151 19.29 18.24 -14.86
N GLU A 152 18.72 19.08 -13.98
CA GLU A 152 18.49 18.66 -12.62
C GLU A 152 17.64 17.38 -12.62
N PRO A 153 18.00 16.38 -11.80
CA PRO A 153 17.22 15.16 -11.71
C PRO A 153 15.80 15.50 -11.27
N ALA A 154 14.84 15.16 -12.09
CA ALA A 154 13.44 15.24 -11.68
C ALA A 154 13.31 14.43 -10.40
N ARG A 155 12.80 15.04 -9.33
CA ARG A 155 12.52 14.36 -8.06
C ARG A 155 11.26 13.53 -8.27
N ALA A 156 11.45 12.31 -8.72
CA ALA A 156 10.38 11.36 -8.90
C ALA A 156 10.55 10.24 -7.86
N ILE A 157 9.45 9.85 -7.28
CA ILE A 157 9.30 8.60 -6.56
C ILE A 157 8.36 7.77 -7.41
N ARG A 158 8.72 6.53 -7.73
CA ARG A 158 7.94 5.67 -8.61
C ARG A 158 7.91 4.22 -8.08
N VAL A 159 6.85 3.51 -8.42
CA VAL A 159 6.83 2.05 -8.45
C VAL A 159 7.07 1.62 -9.90
N LEU A 160 8.05 0.77 -10.15
CA LEU A 160 8.30 0.18 -11.47
C LEU A 160 7.71 -1.23 -11.52
N ASP A 161 7.05 -1.56 -12.62
CA ASP A 161 6.66 -2.94 -12.96
C ASP A 161 7.75 -3.56 -13.85
N LEU A 162 8.63 -4.34 -13.25
CA LEU A 162 9.80 -4.96 -13.92
C LEU A 162 9.41 -6.09 -14.90
N ALA A 163 8.12 -6.35 -15.11
CA ALA A 163 7.66 -7.13 -16.25
C ALA A 163 7.64 -6.30 -17.54
N HIS A 164 7.58 -4.98 -17.41
CA HIS A 164 7.48 -4.01 -18.50
C HIS A 164 8.58 -2.96 -18.46
N ASP A 165 9.02 -2.56 -17.27
CA ASP A 165 10.10 -1.61 -17.06
C ASP A 165 11.43 -2.38 -16.92
N SER A 166 12.53 -1.77 -17.36
CA SER A 166 13.87 -2.33 -17.20
C SER A 166 14.67 -1.54 -16.18
N ILE A 167 15.45 -2.23 -15.39
CA ILE A 167 16.46 -1.66 -14.50
C ILE A 167 17.76 -2.46 -14.67
N ASP A 168 18.87 -1.77 -14.85
CA ASP A 168 20.19 -2.40 -14.91
C ASP A 168 20.81 -2.40 -13.50
N ALA A 169 21.09 -3.57 -12.94
CA ALA A 169 21.69 -3.69 -11.62
C ALA A 169 23.10 -3.06 -11.52
N LYS A 170 23.81 -2.91 -12.64
CA LYS A 170 25.12 -2.25 -12.69
C LYS A 170 25.03 -0.72 -12.80
N ASN A 171 23.95 -0.24 -13.42
CA ASN A 171 23.66 1.19 -13.57
C ASN A 171 22.16 1.43 -13.45
N PRO A 172 21.60 1.42 -12.24
CA PRO A 172 20.16 1.45 -12.02
C PRO A 172 19.45 2.70 -12.55
N GLY A 173 20.17 3.79 -12.75
CA GLY A 173 19.60 5.06 -13.18
C GLY A 173 18.79 5.78 -12.10
N TRP A 174 18.84 5.29 -10.86
CA TRP A 174 18.12 5.81 -9.70
C TRP A 174 19.05 5.90 -8.49
N ARG A 175 18.85 6.89 -7.65
CA ARG A 175 19.62 7.03 -6.41
C ARG A 175 19.14 6.08 -5.30
N GLU A 176 17.85 5.79 -5.30
CA GLU A 176 17.22 4.89 -4.34
C GLU A 176 16.48 3.79 -5.13
N VAL A 177 16.70 2.54 -4.75
CA VAL A 177 16.00 1.38 -5.31
C VAL A 177 15.78 0.36 -4.19
N ALA A 178 14.56 -0.14 -4.08
CA ALA A 178 14.20 -1.29 -3.27
C ALA A 178 13.31 -2.22 -4.08
N GLN A 179 13.86 -3.34 -4.57
CA GLN A 179 13.13 -4.34 -5.35
C GLN A 179 12.32 -5.26 -4.42
N SER A 180 11.07 -5.59 -4.79
CA SER A 180 10.23 -6.56 -4.09
C SER A 180 9.10 -7.09 -4.99
N PHE A 181 8.05 -7.70 -4.41
CA PHE A 181 6.97 -8.35 -5.15
C PHE A 181 5.99 -7.36 -5.79
N MET A 182 5.66 -7.55 -7.07
CA MET A 182 4.53 -6.88 -7.70
C MET A 182 3.21 -7.52 -7.26
N VAL A 183 2.26 -6.71 -6.81
CA VAL A 183 0.94 -7.14 -6.32
C VAL A 183 -0.17 -6.78 -7.30
N ILE A 184 -0.18 -5.54 -7.77
CA ILE A 184 -1.05 -5.03 -8.83
C ILE A 184 -0.14 -4.47 -9.91
N ASP A 185 -0.22 -5.05 -11.12
CA ASP A 185 0.60 -4.59 -12.24
C ASP A 185 0.11 -3.25 -12.82
N ARG A 186 0.88 -2.70 -13.75
CA ARG A 186 0.57 -1.43 -14.43
C ARG A 186 -0.75 -1.43 -15.20
N ASP A 187 -1.27 -2.62 -15.55
CA ASP A 187 -2.55 -2.79 -16.25
C ASP A 187 -3.72 -2.99 -15.26
N GLY A 188 -3.43 -2.95 -13.94
CA GLY A 188 -4.40 -3.14 -12.86
C GLY A 188 -4.72 -4.60 -12.56
N GLY A 189 -3.97 -5.55 -13.13
CA GLY A 189 -4.10 -6.98 -12.87
C GLY A 189 -3.47 -7.39 -11.53
N VAL A 190 -4.19 -8.24 -10.76
CA VAL A 190 -3.65 -8.81 -9.52
C VAL A 190 -2.67 -9.94 -9.84
N ARG A 191 -1.40 -9.77 -9.49
CA ARG A 191 -0.29 -10.69 -9.79
C ARG A 191 -0.04 -11.76 -8.74
N VAL A 192 -0.72 -11.68 -7.63
CA VAL A 192 -0.54 -12.64 -6.53
C VAL A 192 -1.53 -13.78 -6.62
N ARG A 193 -1.04 -15.00 -6.35
CA ARG A 193 -1.88 -16.20 -6.30
C ARG A 193 -2.73 -16.19 -5.02
N SER A 194 -3.85 -16.89 -5.05
CA SER A 194 -4.60 -17.18 -3.84
C SER A 194 -3.75 -18.01 -2.89
N SER A 195 -3.77 -17.68 -1.61
CA SER A 195 -3.13 -18.45 -0.55
C SER A 195 -3.85 -18.19 0.77
N ASP A 196 -3.69 -19.10 1.73
CA ASP A 196 -4.24 -18.97 3.08
C ASP A 196 -3.27 -18.25 4.03
N LYS A 197 -2.15 -17.72 3.51
CA LYS A 197 -1.15 -17.03 4.32
C LYS A 197 -1.67 -15.66 4.74
N VAL A 198 -2.21 -15.60 5.94
CA VAL A 198 -2.69 -14.37 6.58
C VAL A 198 -1.53 -13.73 7.34
N ALA A 199 -1.24 -12.46 7.07
CA ALA A 199 -0.17 -11.72 7.74
C ALA A 199 -0.42 -10.21 7.65
N ASN A 200 0.26 -9.41 8.48
CA ASN A 200 0.31 -7.96 8.28
C ASN A 200 0.96 -7.64 6.93
N ARG A 201 0.60 -6.51 6.36
CA ARG A 201 1.06 -6.11 5.02
C ARG A 201 1.58 -4.69 5.01
N THR A 202 2.73 -4.50 4.39
CA THR A 202 3.21 -3.21 3.93
C THR A 202 3.22 -3.19 2.42
N ILE A 203 2.53 -2.23 1.82
CA ILE A 203 2.40 -2.09 0.36
C ILE A 203 2.76 -0.68 -0.05
N VAL A 204 3.50 -0.55 -1.14
CA VAL A 204 3.74 0.73 -1.81
C VAL A 204 3.03 0.72 -3.15
N ALA A 205 2.24 1.75 -3.42
CA ALA A 205 1.47 1.87 -4.63
C ALA A 205 1.66 3.23 -5.31
N GLU A 206 1.37 3.31 -6.59
CA GLU A 206 1.10 4.57 -7.29
C GLU A 206 -0.39 4.72 -7.51
N ASP A 207 -0.93 5.92 -7.36
CA ASP A 207 -2.27 6.24 -7.78
C ASP A 207 -2.30 6.76 -9.23
N LYS A 208 -3.50 6.87 -9.80
CA LYS A 208 -3.73 7.36 -11.18
C LYS A 208 -3.27 8.82 -11.39
N ARG A 209 -2.94 9.55 -10.33
CA ARG A 209 -2.41 10.93 -10.37
C ARG A 209 -0.89 10.97 -10.22
N GLY A 210 -0.22 9.81 -10.09
CA GLY A 210 1.22 9.69 -9.92
C GLY A 210 1.72 10.00 -8.50
N ARG A 211 0.83 10.01 -7.50
CA ARG A 211 1.22 10.09 -6.09
C ARG A 211 1.56 8.70 -5.59
N VAL A 212 2.46 8.62 -4.62
CA VAL A 212 2.82 7.35 -3.99
C VAL A 212 2.00 7.17 -2.71
N LEU A 213 1.46 5.97 -2.54
CA LEU A 213 0.70 5.56 -1.38
C LEU A 213 1.48 4.47 -0.64
N VAL A 214 1.60 4.56 0.68
CA VAL A 214 2.19 3.52 1.52
C VAL A 214 1.13 3.05 2.49
N PHE A 215 0.82 1.76 2.45
CA PHE A 215 -0.17 1.11 3.31
C PHE A 215 0.52 0.23 4.33
N THR A 216 0.05 0.25 5.57
CA THR A 216 0.43 -0.72 6.61
C THR A 216 -0.82 -1.18 7.34
N SER A 217 -1.07 -2.50 7.39
CA SER A 217 -2.27 -3.05 8.03
C SER A 217 -2.04 -3.34 9.51
N GLU A 218 -3.05 -3.02 10.34
CA GLU A 218 -3.09 -3.42 11.76
C GLU A 218 -3.47 -4.90 11.92
N GLY A 219 -4.24 -5.44 10.99
CA GLY A 219 -4.67 -6.84 10.99
C GLY A 219 -4.03 -7.66 9.89
N GLY A 220 -4.41 -8.94 9.88
CA GLY A 220 -3.91 -9.92 8.93
C GLY A 220 -4.76 -10.00 7.66
N TYR A 221 -4.09 -10.03 6.53
CA TYR A 221 -4.66 -10.17 5.19
C TYR A 221 -3.86 -11.20 4.40
N THR A 222 -4.51 -11.93 3.49
CA THR A 222 -3.74 -12.53 2.39
C THR A 222 -3.28 -11.41 1.45
N LEU A 223 -2.21 -11.62 0.69
CA LEU A 223 -1.78 -10.61 -0.30
C LEU A 223 -2.86 -10.34 -1.36
N ARG A 224 -3.63 -11.36 -1.72
CA ARG A 224 -4.72 -11.22 -2.69
C ARG A 224 -5.87 -10.39 -2.12
N ASP A 225 -6.29 -10.65 -0.89
CA ASP A 225 -7.35 -9.87 -0.23
C ASP A 225 -6.93 -8.40 -0.09
N PHE A 226 -5.65 -8.15 0.25
CA PHE A 226 -5.15 -6.78 0.35
C PHE A 226 -5.12 -6.08 -1.02
N ALA A 227 -4.78 -6.81 -2.09
CA ALA A 227 -4.88 -6.29 -3.46
C ALA A 227 -6.32 -5.91 -3.83
N GLU A 228 -7.29 -6.77 -3.51
CA GLU A 228 -8.70 -6.48 -3.76
C GLU A 228 -9.19 -5.29 -2.91
N PHE A 229 -8.80 -5.21 -1.64
CA PHE A 229 -9.05 -4.03 -0.81
C PHE A 229 -8.56 -2.75 -1.48
N MET A 230 -7.29 -2.70 -1.92
CA MET A 230 -6.73 -1.51 -2.57
C MET A 230 -7.45 -1.12 -3.87
N LYS A 231 -7.91 -2.09 -4.66
CA LYS A 231 -8.68 -1.85 -5.88
C LYS A 231 -10.05 -1.25 -5.60
N HIS A 232 -10.65 -1.60 -4.46
CA HIS A 232 -11.97 -1.11 -4.06
C HIS A 232 -11.89 0.17 -3.22
N ALA A 233 -10.75 0.47 -2.60
CA ALA A 233 -10.57 1.69 -1.85
C ALA A 233 -10.67 2.92 -2.77
N PRO A 234 -11.25 4.05 -2.30
CA PRO A 234 -11.43 5.27 -3.11
C PRO A 234 -10.11 6.06 -3.27
N LEU A 235 -9.02 5.36 -3.56
CA LEU A 235 -7.66 5.92 -3.67
C LEU A 235 -7.14 5.98 -5.10
N GLY A 236 -7.82 5.29 -6.03
CA GLY A 236 -7.43 5.26 -7.43
C GLY A 236 -6.08 4.59 -7.68
N VAL A 237 -5.76 3.52 -6.94
CA VAL A 237 -4.53 2.74 -7.11
C VAL A 237 -4.39 2.30 -8.57
N ALA A 238 -3.24 2.58 -9.17
CA ALA A 238 -2.89 2.21 -10.53
C ALA A 238 -2.03 0.95 -10.56
N GLN A 239 -1.00 0.89 -9.72
CA GLN A 239 -0.12 -0.26 -9.56
C GLN A 239 0.41 -0.32 -8.12
N ALA A 240 0.83 -1.52 -7.66
CA ALA A 240 1.27 -1.71 -6.29
C ALA A 240 2.28 -2.86 -6.14
N MET A 241 3.21 -2.69 -5.23
CA MET A 241 4.19 -3.69 -4.84
C MET A 241 4.15 -3.94 -3.32
N ALA A 242 4.38 -5.19 -2.90
CA ALA A 242 4.50 -5.53 -1.49
C ALA A 242 5.95 -5.35 -1.04
N MET A 243 6.11 -4.80 0.14
CA MET A 243 7.30 -4.92 0.96
C MET A 243 7.25 -6.22 1.77
N ASP A 244 8.13 -6.41 2.75
CA ASP A 244 8.02 -7.55 3.63
C ASP A 244 6.74 -7.50 4.46
N GLY A 245 6.21 -8.67 4.76
CA GLY A 245 4.97 -8.83 5.51
C GLY A 245 5.23 -9.51 6.85
N GLY A 246 4.15 -9.79 7.56
CA GLY A 246 4.26 -10.45 8.86
C GLY A 246 4.74 -9.48 9.94
N TRP A 247 5.66 -9.93 10.75
CA TRP A 247 6.19 -9.17 11.87
C TRP A 247 7.00 -7.96 11.43
N GLU A 248 7.58 -8.01 10.23
CA GLU A 248 8.35 -6.94 9.62
C GLU A 248 7.48 -5.83 9.03
N ALA A 249 6.16 -6.06 8.88
CA ALA A 249 5.25 -5.06 8.33
C ALA A 249 4.99 -3.94 9.35
N GLU A 250 5.87 -2.96 9.37
CA GLU A 250 5.86 -1.88 10.34
C GLU A 250 5.96 -0.50 9.68
N MET A 251 5.32 0.49 10.30
CA MET A 251 5.43 1.90 9.94
C MET A 251 5.45 2.77 11.19
N CYS A 252 6.34 3.74 11.24
CA CYS A 252 6.37 4.78 12.27
C CYS A 252 6.34 6.15 11.61
N VAL A 253 5.37 6.99 12.02
CA VAL A 253 5.21 8.37 11.56
C VAL A 253 5.33 9.29 12.77
N ARG A 254 6.18 10.30 12.68
CA ARG A 254 6.38 11.26 13.75
C ARG A 254 6.72 12.64 13.22
N THR A 255 5.86 13.58 13.51
CA THR A 255 6.11 15.02 13.37
C THR A 255 5.93 15.71 14.72
N ARG A 256 6.05 17.02 14.76
CA ARG A 256 5.77 17.80 15.98
C ARG A 256 4.34 17.53 16.49
N ASP A 257 3.37 17.50 15.58
CA ASP A 257 1.93 17.53 15.91
C ASP A 257 1.19 16.27 15.50
N PHE A 258 1.91 15.22 15.03
CA PHE A 258 1.32 13.97 14.61
C PHE A 258 2.21 12.77 14.95
N ARG A 259 1.57 11.70 15.42
CA ARG A 259 2.21 10.41 15.68
C ARG A 259 1.28 9.29 15.24
N TYR A 260 1.85 8.30 14.57
CA TYR A 260 1.21 7.04 14.25
C TYR A 260 2.28 5.94 14.24
N ALA A 261 1.94 4.75 14.69
CA ALA A 261 2.81 3.59 14.56
C ALA A 261 1.95 2.34 14.37
N SER A 262 2.33 1.52 13.40
CA SER A 262 1.78 0.19 13.13
C SER A 262 2.89 -0.83 13.24
N PHE A 263 2.59 -1.95 13.88
CA PHE A 263 3.55 -3.03 14.14
C PHE A 263 2.99 -4.35 13.64
N GLY A 264 3.82 -5.16 13.01
CA GLY A 264 3.44 -6.50 12.60
C GLY A 264 3.12 -7.40 13.80
N ARG A 265 1.99 -8.12 13.71
CA ARG A 265 1.51 -9.06 14.76
C ARG A 265 1.05 -10.38 14.17
N TRP A 266 0.65 -10.37 12.92
CA TRP A 266 0.08 -11.52 12.24
C TRP A 266 1.06 -12.05 11.21
N GLU A 267 1.45 -13.32 11.35
CA GLU A 267 2.25 -14.03 10.39
C GLU A 267 1.70 -15.42 10.14
N ALA A 268 1.83 -15.91 8.89
CA ALA A 268 1.29 -17.20 8.48
C ALA A 268 1.84 -18.35 9.34
N GLY A 269 0.95 -19.04 10.04
CA GLY A 269 1.28 -20.16 10.91
C GLY A 269 1.63 -19.79 12.37
N HIS A 270 1.62 -18.51 12.69
CA HIS A 270 1.76 -18.02 14.07
C HIS A 270 0.54 -17.16 14.37
N GLU A 271 -0.24 -17.57 15.35
CA GLU A 271 -1.29 -16.72 15.92
C GLU A 271 -0.64 -15.57 16.68
N ASP A 272 -1.43 -14.51 16.90
CA ASP A 272 -1.04 -13.33 17.67
C ASP A 272 -0.25 -13.74 18.92
N THR A 273 1.05 -13.70 18.83
CA THR A 273 1.85 -13.83 20.03
C THR A 273 1.82 -12.47 20.70
N ASP A 274 0.98 -12.35 21.72
CA ASP A 274 0.99 -11.28 22.72
C ASP A 274 2.35 -11.21 23.46
N ALA A 275 3.45 -11.25 22.71
CA ALA A 275 4.76 -10.91 23.26
C ALA A 275 4.85 -9.38 23.31
N PRO A 276 4.41 -8.75 24.43
CA PRO A 276 4.49 -7.31 24.55
C PRO A 276 5.98 -6.95 24.53
N GLY A 277 6.43 -6.40 23.41
CA GLY A 277 7.71 -5.75 23.30
C GLY A 277 8.75 -6.29 22.31
N ALA A 278 8.60 -7.46 21.73
CA ALA A 278 9.52 -7.91 20.67
C ALA A 278 9.12 -7.24 19.34
N ARG A 279 9.77 -6.15 18.98
CA ARG A 279 9.64 -5.51 17.66
C ARG A 279 10.59 -6.18 16.67
N ALA A 280 10.17 -6.30 15.42
CA ALA A 280 11.02 -6.81 14.37
C ALA A 280 12.30 -5.98 14.25
N LEU A 281 13.41 -6.65 14.02
CA LEU A 281 14.67 -6.00 13.65
C LEU A 281 14.71 -5.91 12.12
N LEU A 282 14.82 -4.71 11.62
CA LEU A 282 14.78 -4.40 10.20
C LEU A 282 16.18 -4.00 9.72
N PRO A 283 16.79 -4.73 8.77
CA PRO A 283 18.09 -4.36 8.23
C PRO A 283 18.03 -3.17 7.28
N VAL A 284 16.86 -2.95 6.67
CA VAL A 284 16.61 -1.89 5.69
C VAL A 284 15.22 -1.32 5.89
N VAL A 285 15.12 -0.01 5.87
CA VAL A 285 13.85 0.73 5.87
C VAL A 285 13.83 1.77 4.76
N ILE A 286 12.63 2.24 4.46
CA ILE A 286 12.39 3.38 3.60
C ILE A 286 12.03 4.58 4.48
N ALA A 287 12.82 5.62 4.38
CA ALA A 287 12.65 6.88 5.10
C ALA A 287 11.97 7.91 4.20
N VAL A 288 10.96 8.61 4.76
CA VAL A 288 10.21 9.68 4.07
C VAL A 288 10.54 11.01 4.71
N GLU A 289 10.95 11.97 3.89
CA GLU A 289 11.26 13.33 4.26
C GLU A 289 10.42 14.32 3.43
N SER A 290 10.26 15.50 3.96
CA SER A 290 9.75 16.67 3.22
C SER A 290 10.92 17.62 2.96
N LYS A 291 10.82 18.38 1.90
CA LYS A 291 11.75 19.48 1.61
C LYS A 291 11.61 20.61 2.58
#